data_4faeaf3dcee0cf9eb1cac81698b53169
#
_entry.id   4faeaf3dcee0cf9eb1cac81698b53169
#
_cell.length_a   1.000
_cell.length_b   1.000
_cell.length_c   1.000
_cell.angle_alpha   90.00
_cell.angle_beta   90.00
_cell.angle_gamma   90.00
#
_symmetry.space_group_name_H-M   'P 1'
#
loop_
_entity.id
_entity.type
_entity.pdbx_description
1 polymer ?
#
loop_
_entity_poly.entity_id
_entity_poly.type
_entity_poly.pdbx_seq_one_letter_code
_entity_poly.pdbx_strand_id
1 'polypeptide(L)'
;HYNQAFDYWLNAVPNRPRYVVLCNFNEFWIYDFDRQLNDPVDVVKLEELTTRYAALNFLFPDDRKPIFDNDREDVSRRTADNMAQLFKALTRRPKKPIPREQAQRFVLQLMVAMFAEDIDLLPTGTIVSLVDDCLHKGLSSYDLFGGLFQQMNSPKRASAGRFKDVRYFNGGLFSVIEPVELGREELKLIGGDK
;
A
#
# COMPACT_ATOMS: atom_id res chain seq x y z
N HIS A 1 -1.45 -28.65 -3.30
CA HIS A 1 -0.54 -28.34 -4.43
C HIS A 1 0.73 -27.61 -3.97
N TYR A 2 0.64 -26.60 -3.06
CA TYR A 2 1.82 -25.90 -2.56
C TYR A 2 2.86 -26.84 -1.93
N ASN A 3 2.45 -27.67 -0.96
CA ASN A 3 3.35 -28.63 -0.28
C ASN A 3 4.05 -29.57 -1.27
N GLN A 4 3.34 -30.02 -2.30
CA GLN A 4 3.92 -30.87 -3.35
C GLN A 4 4.99 -30.11 -4.16
N ALA A 5 4.74 -28.87 -4.54
CA ALA A 5 5.70 -28.05 -5.27
C ALA A 5 6.94 -27.74 -4.41
N PHE A 6 6.71 -27.46 -3.14
CA PHE A 6 7.78 -27.22 -2.17
C PHE A 6 8.64 -28.48 -1.96
N ASP A 7 8.04 -29.66 -1.86
CA ASP A 7 8.76 -30.93 -1.76
C ASP A 7 9.60 -31.20 -3.03
N TYR A 8 9.07 -30.94 -4.22
CA TYR A 8 9.85 -31.04 -5.46
C TYR A 8 11.02 -30.06 -5.47
N TRP A 9 10.81 -28.80 -5.04
CA TRP A 9 11.87 -27.82 -4.94
C TRP A 9 12.95 -28.22 -3.94
N LEU A 10 12.59 -28.75 -2.78
CA LEU A 10 13.53 -29.24 -1.77
C LEU A 10 14.43 -30.35 -2.33
N ASN A 11 13.87 -31.24 -3.15
CA ASN A 11 14.56 -32.39 -3.70
C ASN A 11 15.31 -32.09 -5.01
N ALA A 12 15.17 -30.89 -5.60
CA ALA A 12 15.84 -30.48 -6.82
C ALA A 12 17.32 -30.08 -6.58
N VAL A 13 18.07 -30.94 -5.92
CA VAL A 13 19.51 -30.74 -5.62
C VAL A 13 20.34 -31.35 -6.75
N PRO A 14 21.44 -30.70 -7.22
CA PRO A 14 22.04 -29.48 -6.69
C PRO A 14 21.48 -28.17 -7.28
N ASN A 15 20.66 -28.21 -8.31
CA ASN A 15 20.21 -27.05 -9.07
C ASN A 15 18.74 -26.70 -8.73
N ARG A 16 18.51 -26.13 -7.54
CA ARG A 16 17.20 -25.63 -7.18
C ARG A 16 16.82 -24.40 -8.01
N PRO A 17 15.64 -24.41 -8.67
CA PRO A 17 15.16 -23.21 -9.36
C PRO A 17 14.80 -22.14 -8.33
N ARG A 18 15.11 -20.90 -8.64
CA ARG A 18 14.74 -19.76 -7.80
C ARG A 18 13.22 -19.55 -7.78
N TYR A 19 12.59 -19.67 -8.94
CA TYR A 19 11.16 -19.44 -9.09
C TYR A 19 10.40 -20.75 -9.27
N VAL A 20 9.24 -20.82 -8.64
CA VAL A 20 8.28 -21.92 -8.79
C VAL A 20 6.92 -21.34 -9.15
N VAL A 21 6.27 -21.90 -10.17
CA VAL A 21 4.94 -21.48 -10.61
C VAL A 21 3.94 -22.60 -10.38
N LEU A 22 2.86 -22.28 -9.69
CA LEU A 22 1.67 -23.12 -9.60
C LEU A 22 0.58 -22.53 -10.49
N CYS A 23 -0.03 -23.37 -11.32
CA CYS A 23 -1.13 -22.99 -12.19
C CYS A 23 -2.36 -23.83 -11.87
N ASN A 24 -3.52 -23.19 -11.73
CA ASN A 24 -4.83 -23.84 -11.56
C ASN A 24 -5.77 -23.59 -12.75
N PHE A 25 -5.21 -23.30 -13.95
CA PHE A 25 -5.90 -22.92 -15.18
C PHE A 25 -6.52 -21.53 -15.22
N ASN A 26 -6.73 -20.87 -14.06
CA ASN A 26 -7.26 -19.50 -13.97
C ASN A 26 -6.21 -18.51 -13.48
N GLU A 27 -5.23 -19.00 -12.73
CA GLU A 27 -4.23 -18.18 -12.03
C GLU A 27 -2.85 -18.83 -12.07
N PHE A 28 -1.82 -17.99 -12.12
CA PHE A 28 -0.42 -18.35 -11.99
C PHE A 28 0.09 -17.80 -10.67
N TRP A 29 0.37 -18.65 -9.72
CA TRP A 29 0.93 -18.31 -8.42
C TRP A 29 2.44 -18.46 -8.50
N ILE A 30 3.17 -17.36 -8.41
CA ILE A 30 4.61 -17.30 -8.58
C ILE A 30 5.26 -17.22 -7.21
N TYR A 31 6.16 -18.15 -6.93
CA TYR A 31 6.95 -18.19 -5.69
C TYR A 31 8.41 -17.90 -6.00
N ASP A 32 9.04 -17.05 -5.17
CA ASP A 32 10.49 -16.84 -5.14
C ASP A 32 11.01 -17.39 -3.80
N PHE A 33 11.45 -18.64 -3.79
CA PHE A 33 11.87 -19.34 -2.58
C PHE A 33 13.20 -18.82 -2.01
N ASP A 34 13.92 -17.97 -2.73
CA ASP A 34 15.07 -17.25 -2.17
C ASP A 34 14.63 -16.08 -1.28
N ARG A 35 13.40 -15.57 -1.47
CA ARG A 35 12.85 -14.44 -0.72
C ARG A 35 11.91 -14.85 0.40
N GLN A 36 10.95 -15.72 0.08
CA GLN A 36 9.91 -16.13 1.04
C GLN A 36 9.36 -17.50 0.71
N LEU A 37 9.08 -18.30 1.74
CA LEU A 37 8.65 -19.70 1.58
C LEU A 37 7.13 -19.86 1.57
N ASN A 38 6.36 -19.03 2.25
CA ASN A 38 4.95 -19.31 2.54
C ASN A 38 3.98 -18.68 1.55
N ASP A 39 4.29 -17.48 1.05
CA ASP A 39 3.38 -16.71 0.21
C ASP A 39 3.94 -16.54 -1.21
N PRO A 40 3.08 -16.49 -2.24
CA PRO A 40 3.54 -16.17 -3.59
C PRO A 40 4.04 -14.72 -3.63
N VAL A 41 5.08 -14.47 -4.43
CA VAL A 41 5.56 -13.09 -4.70
C VAL A 41 4.62 -12.37 -5.65
N ASP A 42 3.85 -13.12 -6.46
CA ASP A 42 2.83 -12.56 -7.35
C ASP A 42 1.77 -13.60 -7.70
N VAL A 43 0.56 -13.13 -8.04
CA VAL A 43 -0.54 -13.94 -8.56
C VAL A 43 -1.08 -13.26 -9.81
N VAL A 44 -0.92 -13.91 -10.97
CA VAL A 44 -1.36 -13.41 -12.28
C VAL A 44 -2.56 -14.22 -12.74
N LYS A 45 -3.69 -13.57 -13.00
CA LYS A 45 -4.85 -14.23 -13.59
C LYS A 45 -4.63 -14.51 -15.07
N LEU A 46 -5.21 -15.59 -15.57
CA LEU A 46 -5.08 -15.96 -16.98
C LEU A 46 -5.55 -14.83 -17.93
N GLU A 47 -6.62 -14.14 -17.58
CA GLU A 47 -7.16 -12.99 -18.35
C GLU A 47 -6.20 -11.78 -18.37
N GLU A 48 -5.36 -11.63 -17.35
CA GLU A 48 -4.38 -10.55 -17.21
C GLU A 48 -3.03 -10.89 -17.86
N LEU A 49 -2.82 -12.14 -18.28
CA LEU A 49 -1.52 -12.62 -18.73
C LEU A 49 -0.96 -11.81 -19.91
N THR A 50 -1.81 -11.33 -20.80
CA THR A 50 -1.40 -10.53 -21.96
C THR A 50 -0.79 -9.17 -21.59
N THR A 51 -1.19 -8.60 -20.46
CA THR A 51 -0.70 -7.31 -19.95
C THR A 51 0.37 -7.48 -18.87
N ARG A 52 0.34 -8.61 -18.16
CA ARG A 52 1.22 -8.92 -17.02
C ARG A 52 2.22 -10.04 -17.29
N TYR A 53 2.48 -10.36 -18.56
CA TYR A 53 3.44 -11.43 -18.93
C TYR A 53 4.85 -11.20 -18.35
N ALA A 54 5.21 -9.94 -18.05
CA ALA A 54 6.51 -9.60 -17.47
C ALA A 54 6.75 -10.23 -16.09
N ALA A 55 5.70 -10.64 -15.36
CA ALA A 55 5.83 -11.41 -14.12
C ALA A 55 6.45 -12.80 -14.36
N LEU A 56 6.33 -13.34 -15.58
CA LEU A 56 6.87 -14.63 -16.01
C LEU A 56 8.18 -14.51 -16.85
N ASN A 57 8.84 -13.36 -16.84
CA ASN A 57 10.07 -13.13 -17.63
C ASN A 57 11.16 -14.16 -17.37
N PHE A 58 11.22 -14.72 -16.16
CA PHE A 58 12.19 -15.78 -15.82
C PHE A 58 12.01 -17.11 -16.58
N LEU A 59 10.92 -17.28 -17.31
CA LEU A 59 10.70 -18.43 -18.20
C LEU A 59 11.36 -18.25 -19.57
N PHE A 60 11.80 -17.05 -19.91
CA PHE A 60 12.48 -16.79 -21.17
C PHE A 60 14.01 -16.98 -21.04
N PRO A 61 14.70 -17.39 -22.12
CA PRO A 61 16.12 -17.70 -22.07
C PRO A 61 17.04 -16.47 -21.91
N ASP A 62 16.51 -15.29 -22.10
CA ASP A 62 17.22 -14.03 -21.91
C ASP A 62 17.09 -13.56 -20.45
N ASP A 63 18.11 -12.89 -19.95
CA ASP A 63 18.28 -12.48 -18.54
C ASP A 63 17.31 -11.35 -18.13
N ARG A 64 16.02 -11.46 -18.52
CA ARG A 64 14.98 -10.51 -18.16
C ARG A 64 14.52 -10.74 -16.73
N LYS A 65 14.62 -9.71 -15.92
CA LYS A 65 14.08 -9.78 -14.55
C LYS A 65 12.55 -9.79 -14.60
N PRO A 66 11.91 -10.64 -13.79
CA PRO A 66 10.46 -10.59 -13.63
C PRO A 66 10.04 -9.28 -12.97
N ILE A 67 8.84 -8.80 -13.31
CA ILE A 67 8.21 -7.61 -12.72
C ILE A 67 6.96 -8.09 -11.99
N PHE A 68 6.97 -8.01 -10.66
CA PHE A 68 5.87 -8.43 -9.80
C PHE A 68 5.08 -7.23 -9.32
N ASP A 69 3.75 -7.30 -9.38
CA ASP A 69 2.87 -6.25 -8.85
C ASP A 69 2.75 -6.32 -7.32
N ASN A 70 2.92 -7.52 -6.76
CA ASN A 70 2.84 -7.77 -5.32
C ASN A 70 4.21 -7.82 -4.64
N ASP A 71 5.18 -7.07 -5.12
CA ASP A 71 6.45 -6.96 -4.40
C ASP A 71 6.23 -6.13 -3.13
N ARG A 72 5.77 -6.80 -2.06
CA ARG A 72 5.46 -6.17 -0.75
C ARG A 72 6.64 -5.37 -0.21
N GLU A 73 7.86 -5.83 -0.46
CA GLU A 73 9.07 -5.12 -0.05
C GLU A 73 9.25 -3.82 -0.83
N ASP A 74 9.06 -3.85 -2.16
CA ASP A 74 9.15 -2.65 -3.00
C ASP A 74 7.98 -1.69 -2.76
N VAL A 75 6.76 -2.20 -2.56
CA VAL A 75 5.60 -1.38 -2.19
C VAL A 75 5.82 -0.73 -0.84
N SER A 76 6.26 -1.48 0.18
CA SER A 76 6.53 -0.96 1.51
C SER A 76 7.66 0.08 1.49
N ARG A 77 8.72 -0.17 0.72
CA ARG A 77 9.84 0.76 0.56
C ARG A 77 9.39 2.05 -0.14
N ARG A 78 8.66 1.96 -1.25
CA ARG A 78 8.11 3.13 -1.96
C ARG A 78 7.19 3.94 -1.06
N THR A 79 6.33 3.28 -0.31
CA THR A 79 5.45 3.95 0.65
C THR A 79 6.27 4.68 1.72
N ALA A 80 7.29 4.04 2.29
CA ALA A 80 8.17 4.67 3.27
C ALA A 80 8.93 5.86 2.67
N ASP A 81 9.45 5.73 1.45
CA ASP A 81 10.14 6.82 0.73
C ASP A 81 9.19 7.98 0.44
N ASN A 82 7.97 7.71 -0.02
CA ASN A 82 6.94 8.72 -0.25
C ASN A 82 6.56 9.46 1.05
N MET A 83 6.43 8.73 2.16
CA MET A 83 6.14 9.34 3.46
C MET A 83 7.30 10.20 3.97
N ALA A 84 8.55 9.78 3.74
CA ALA A 84 9.72 10.59 4.05
C ALA A 84 9.80 11.85 3.18
N GLN A 85 9.43 11.76 1.90
CA GLN A 85 9.33 12.91 1.00
C GLN A 85 8.20 13.84 1.41
N LEU A 86 7.03 13.32 1.78
CA LEU A 86 5.91 14.10 2.30
C LEU A 86 6.33 14.89 3.55
N PHE A 87 6.96 14.24 4.50
CA PHE A 87 7.46 14.90 5.71
C PHE A 87 8.43 16.03 5.38
N LYS A 88 9.37 15.81 4.45
CA LYS A 88 10.30 16.85 4.00
C LYS A 88 9.57 18.00 3.29
N ALA A 89 8.59 17.68 2.43
CA ALA A 89 7.80 18.68 1.72
C ALA A 89 7.04 19.59 2.71
N LEU A 90 6.35 18.99 3.69
CA LEU A 90 5.59 19.72 4.71
C LEU A 90 6.48 20.65 5.55
N THR A 91 7.62 20.15 6.02
CA THR A 91 8.51 20.89 6.92
C THR A 91 9.37 21.94 6.21
N ARG A 92 9.53 21.83 4.88
CA ARG A 92 10.36 22.76 4.07
C ARG A 92 9.56 23.63 3.12
N ARG A 93 8.27 23.78 3.32
CA ARG A 93 7.44 24.70 2.51
C ARG A 93 8.04 26.11 2.50
N PRO A 94 8.17 26.75 1.33
CA PRO A 94 8.69 28.12 1.24
C PRO A 94 7.81 29.15 1.97
N LYS A 95 6.50 28.90 1.96
CA LYS A 95 5.51 29.71 2.69
C LYS A 95 4.80 28.82 3.70
N LYS A 96 4.79 29.22 4.96
CA LYS A 96 4.13 28.52 6.07
C LYS A 96 4.60 27.04 6.22
N PRO A 97 5.87 26.80 6.57
CA PRO A 97 6.34 25.46 6.88
C PRO A 97 5.53 24.88 8.05
N ILE A 98 5.18 23.61 7.95
CA ILE A 98 4.47 22.91 9.02
C ILE A 98 5.48 22.59 10.13
N PRO A 99 5.15 22.86 11.41
CA PRO A 99 5.99 22.48 12.54
C PRO A 99 6.35 20.99 12.49
N ARG A 100 7.60 20.68 12.84
CA ARG A 100 8.11 19.30 12.71
C ARG A 100 7.25 18.28 13.45
N GLU A 101 6.81 18.60 14.66
CA GLU A 101 5.98 17.72 15.48
C GLU A 101 4.61 17.47 14.85
N GLN A 102 3.97 18.51 14.31
CA GLN A 102 2.70 18.38 13.59
C GLN A 102 2.86 17.56 12.31
N ALA A 103 3.89 17.82 11.51
CA ALA A 103 4.16 17.05 10.30
C ALA A 103 4.44 15.58 10.60
N GLN A 104 5.23 15.30 11.65
CA GLN A 104 5.51 13.94 12.10
C GLN A 104 4.24 13.21 12.54
N ARG A 105 3.40 13.87 13.34
CA ARG A 105 2.14 13.28 13.81
C ARG A 105 1.20 13.00 12.65
N PHE A 106 1.03 13.96 11.74
CA PHE A 106 0.19 13.78 10.56
C PHE A 106 0.66 12.60 9.69
N VAL A 107 1.96 12.51 9.38
CA VAL A 107 2.51 11.41 8.57
C VAL A 107 2.35 10.07 9.26
N LEU A 108 2.57 9.99 10.59
CA LEU A 108 2.35 8.76 11.34
C LEU A 108 0.88 8.35 11.36
N GLN A 109 -0.06 9.29 11.55
CA GLN A 109 -1.50 9.03 11.50
C GLN A 109 -1.91 8.52 10.11
N LEU A 110 -1.36 9.12 9.05
CA LEU A 110 -1.60 8.69 7.68
C LEU A 110 -1.07 7.26 7.42
N MET A 111 0.16 6.95 7.83
CA MET A 111 0.72 5.60 7.70
C MET A 111 -0.11 4.56 8.43
N VAL A 112 -0.58 4.86 9.65
CA VAL A 112 -1.44 3.96 10.40
C VAL A 112 -2.82 3.81 9.73
N ALA A 113 -3.37 4.87 9.13
CA ALA A 113 -4.61 4.78 8.37
C ALA A 113 -4.44 3.91 7.11
N MET A 114 -3.31 4.02 6.38
CA MET A 114 -2.99 3.14 5.25
C MET A 114 -2.87 1.68 5.71
N PHE A 115 -2.15 1.43 6.80
CA PHE A 115 -2.05 0.08 7.37
C PHE A 115 -3.41 -0.47 7.84
N ALA A 116 -4.27 0.38 8.43
CA ALA A 116 -5.62 -0.01 8.83
C ALA A 116 -6.50 -0.41 7.64
N GLU A 117 -6.25 0.17 6.45
CA GLU A 117 -6.87 -0.22 5.20
C GLU A 117 -6.38 -1.61 4.73
N ASP A 118 -5.07 -1.88 4.83
CA ASP A 118 -4.48 -3.18 4.45
C ASP A 118 -4.99 -4.36 5.30
N ILE A 119 -5.41 -4.10 6.54
CA ILE A 119 -5.94 -5.12 7.47
C ILE A 119 -7.47 -5.06 7.64
N ASP A 120 -8.19 -4.46 6.69
CA ASP A 120 -9.65 -4.37 6.65
C ASP A 120 -10.30 -3.64 7.86
N LEU A 121 -9.56 -2.79 8.56
CA LEU A 121 -10.12 -1.88 9.57
C LEU A 121 -10.69 -0.60 8.96
N LEU A 122 -10.21 -0.22 7.77
CA LEU A 122 -10.82 0.78 6.91
C LEU A 122 -11.32 0.10 5.62
N PRO A 123 -12.37 0.63 4.98
CA PRO A 123 -12.78 0.16 3.67
C PRO A 123 -11.66 0.36 2.63
N THR A 124 -11.43 -0.64 1.79
CA THR A 124 -10.42 -0.59 0.73
C THR A 124 -10.62 0.62 -0.18
N GLY A 125 -9.54 1.32 -0.51
CA GLY A 125 -9.55 2.50 -1.37
C GLY A 125 -9.98 3.79 -0.67
N THR A 126 -10.12 3.79 0.66
CA THR A 126 -10.49 4.99 1.43
C THR A 126 -9.47 6.11 1.21
N ILE A 127 -8.19 5.84 1.42
CA ILE A 127 -7.12 6.86 1.31
C ILE A 127 -7.04 7.40 -0.12
N VAL A 128 -7.03 6.51 -1.11
CA VAL A 128 -6.99 6.90 -2.54
C VAL A 128 -8.20 7.75 -2.90
N SER A 129 -9.41 7.39 -2.44
CA SER A 129 -10.63 8.17 -2.66
C SER A 129 -10.56 9.57 -2.04
N LEU A 130 -9.95 9.74 -0.87
CA LEU A 130 -9.75 11.06 -0.27
C LEU A 130 -8.78 11.92 -1.09
N VAL A 131 -7.68 11.33 -1.55
CA VAL A 131 -6.71 12.01 -2.42
C VAL A 131 -7.35 12.42 -3.75
N ASP A 132 -8.10 11.54 -4.39
CA ASP A 132 -8.80 11.83 -5.65
C ASP A 132 -9.81 12.96 -5.49
N ASP A 133 -10.54 12.99 -4.39
CA ASP A 133 -11.49 14.06 -4.09
C ASP A 133 -10.80 15.42 -3.87
N CYS A 134 -9.63 15.44 -3.23
CA CYS A 134 -8.83 16.66 -3.13
C CYS A 134 -8.31 17.11 -4.50
N LEU A 135 -7.77 16.20 -5.31
CA LEU A 135 -7.13 16.51 -6.59
C LEU A 135 -8.14 16.92 -7.68
N HIS A 136 -9.30 16.25 -7.75
CA HIS A 136 -10.25 16.38 -8.86
C HIS A 136 -11.51 17.17 -8.50
N LYS A 137 -11.93 17.15 -7.23
CA LYS A 137 -13.13 17.87 -6.77
C LYS A 137 -12.78 19.13 -5.96
N GLY A 138 -11.48 19.38 -5.69
CA GLY A 138 -11.04 20.55 -4.95
C GLY A 138 -11.49 20.58 -3.47
N LEU A 139 -11.75 19.41 -2.89
CA LEU A 139 -12.10 19.31 -1.48
C LEU A 139 -10.87 19.53 -0.60
N SER A 140 -11.07 20.12 0.59
CA SER A 140 -10.00 20.37 1.55
C SER A 140 -9.44 19.05 2.11
N SER A 141 -8.16 18.86 1.96
CA SER A 141 -7.48 17.71 2.57
C SER A 141 -7.43 17.84 4.10
N TYR A 142 -7.41 19.08 4.62
CA TYR A 142 -7.53 19.34 6.05
C TYR A 142 -8.82 18.74 6.62
N ASP A 143 -9.95 18.98 5.96
CA ASP A 143 -11.25 18.48 6.41
C ASP A 143 -11.37 16.96 6.22
N LEU A 144 -10.91 16.45 5.09
CA LEU A 144 -11.06 15.03 4.74
C LEU A 144 -10.20 14.13 5.62
N PHE A 145 -8.91 14.40 5.75
CA PHE A 145 -8.03 13.60 6.62
C PHE A 145 -8.33 13.87 8.11
N GLY A 146 -8.65 15.11 8.47
CA GLY A 146 -9.09 15.44 9.83
C GLY A 146 -10.33 14.67 10.23
N GLY A 147 -11.35 14.61 9.38
CA GLY A 147 -12.57 13.85 9.60
C GLY A 147 -12.33 12.35 9.69
N LEU A 148 -11.45 11.80 8.84
CA LEU A 148 -11.05 10.39 8.92
C LEU A 148 -10.40 10.07 10.27
N PHE A 149 -9.39 10.84 10.68
CA PHE A 149 -8.66 10.61 11.92
C PHE A 149 -9.55 10.79 13.16
N GLN A 150 -10.49 11.76 13.13
CA GLN A 150 -11.49 11.93 14.18
C GLN A 150 -12.39 10.70 14.29
N GLN A 151 -12.83 10.13 13.16
CA GLN A 151 -13.65 8.92 13.18
C GLN A 151 -12.85 7.72 13.66
N MET A 152 -11.59 7.56 13.27
CA MET A 152 -10.70 6.51 13.77
C MET A 152 -10.49 6.61 15.29
N ASN A 153 -10.54 7.80 15.86
CA ASN A 153 -10.45 8.04 17.31
C ASN A 153 -11.80 7.92 18.05
N SER A 154 -12.91 7.73 17.34
CA SER A 154 -14.24 7.69 17.93
C SER A 154 -14.72 6.26 18.22
N PRO A 155 -15.01 5.90 19.47
CA PRO A 155 -15.61 4.61 19.80
C PRO A 155 -17.00 4.41 19.19
N LYS A 156 -17.68 5.53 18.87
CA LYS A 156 -19.00 5.52 18.23
C LYS A 156 -18.85 5.58 16.73
N ARG A 157 -19.42 4.61 16.04
CA ARG A 157 -19.52 4.68 14.57
C ARG A 157 -20.41 5.84 14.16
N ALA A 158 -20.02 6.52 13.08
CA ALA A 158 -20.90 7.50 12.46
C ALA A 158 -22.16 6.80 11.94
N SER A 159 -23.33 7.38 12.22
CA SER A 159 -24.62 6.83 11.77
C SER A 159 -24.83 7.01 10.24
N ALA A 160 -24.15 7.98 9.63
CA ALA A 160 -24.24 8.29 8.21
C ALA A 160 -22.97 9.04 7.75
N GLY A 161 -22.87 9.28 6.45
CA GLY A 161 -21.80 10.03 5.85
C GLY A 161 -20.63 9.18 5.37
N ARG A 162 -19.56 9.85 4.92
CA ARG A 162 -18.40 9.24 4.26
C ARG A 162 -17.69 8.22 5.14
N PHE A 163 -17.59 8.47 6.44
CA PHE A 163 -16.82 7.67 7.39
C PHE A 163 -17.66 6.71 8.23
N LYS A 164 -18.90 6.40 7.82
CA LYS A 164 -19.82 5.52 8.57
C LYS A 164 -19.27 4.10 8.80
N ASP A 165 -18.43 3.62 7.87
CA ASP A 165 -17.87 2.26 7.91
C ASP A 165 -16.47 2.23 8.56
N VAL A 166 -15.93 3.38 8.96
CA VAL A 166 -14.64 3.49 9.65
C VAL A 166 -14.79 2.99 11.08
N ARG A 167 -13.94 2.04 11.45
CA ARG A 167 -13.90 1.46 12.79
C ARG A 167 -13.00 2.26 13.71
N TYR A 168 -13.30 2.19 15.01
CA TYR A 168 -12.44 2.76 16.04
C TYR A 168 -11.08 2.05 16.06
N PHE A 169 -10.04 2.84 15.99
CA PHE A 169 -8.67 2.37 16.13
C PHE A 169 -8.13 2.85 17.48
N ASN A 170 -8.05 1.94 18.45
CA ASN A 170 -7.62 2.26 19.80
C ASN A 170 -6.11 2.52 19.85
N GLY A 171 -5.70 3.76 19.66
CA GLY A 171 -4.31 4.14 19.77
C GLY A 171 -4.18 5.60 20.21
N GLY A 172 -3.34 5.88 21.20
CA GLY A 172 -3.01 7.24 21.63
C GLY A 172 -2.51 8.15 20.50
N LEU A 173 -2.18 7.56 19.34
CA LEU A 173 -1.77 8.30 18.15
C LEU A 173 -2.84 9.26 17.62
N PHE A 174 -4.13 8.88 17.70
CA PHE A 174 -5.25 9.71 17.26
C PHE A 174 -5.86 10.57 18.37
N SER A 175 -5.28 10.58 19.57
CA SER A 175 -5.77 11.42 20.68
C SER A 175 -5.57 12.92 20.41
N VAL A 176 -4.55 13.27 19.64
CA VAL A 176 -4.28 14.64 19.17
C VAL A 176 -4.30 14.64 17.65
N ILE A 177 -5.25 15.36 17.07
CA ILE A 177 -5.43 15.44 15.62
C ILE A 177 -5.12 16.87 15.19
N GLU A 178 -4.09 17.03 14.38
CA GLU A 178 -3.65 18.29 13.80
C GLU A 178 -3.61 18.16 12.27
N PRO A 179 -4.77 18.27 11.60
CA PRO A 179 -4.83 18.12 10.16
C PRO A 179 -3.98 19.13 9.43
N VAL A 180 -3.57 18.78 8.23
CA VAL A 180 -2.73 19.63 7.38
C VAL A 180 -3.41 19.80 6.03
N GLU A 181 -3.50 21.04 5.55
CA GLU A 181 -3.91 21.28 4.17
C GLU A 181 -2.74 20.95 3.24
N LEU A 182 -2.97 20.02 2.31
CA LEU A 182 -1.96 19.47 1.41
C LEU A 182 -2.01 20.13 0.04
N GLY A 183 -0.85 20.43 -0.50
CA GLY A 183 -0.71 20.85 -1.89
C GLY A 183 -0.80 19.68 -2.87
N ARG A 184 -0.98 19.99 -4.15
CA ARG A 184 -1.14 18.96 -5.22
C ARG A 184 0.01 17.96 -5.26
N GLU A 185 1.25 18.40 -5.14
CA GLU A 185 2.43 17.53 -5.18
C GLU A 185 2.53 16.64 -3.92
N GLU A 186 2.09 17.16 -2.77
CA GLU A 186 2.04 16.39 -1.52
C GLU A 186 0.94 15.31 -1.56
N LEU A 187 -0.20 15.61 -2.19
CA LEU A 187 -1.28 14.65 -2.40
C LEU A 187 -0.85 13.49 -3.32
N LYS A 188 -0.07 13.76 -4.36
CA LYS A 188 0.48 12.72 -5.24
C LYS A 188 1.38 11.73 -4.50
N LEU A 189 2.15 12.20 -3.50
CA LEU A 189 2.99 11.32 -2.69
C LEU A 189 2.18 10.30 -1.85
N ILE A 190 0.90 10.60 -1.58
CA ILE A 190 -0.01 9.72 -0.85
C ILE A 190 -0.73 8.76 -1.79
N GLY A 191 -1.27 9.26 -2.90
CA GLY A 191 -2.10 8.48 -3.82
C GLY A 191 -1.32 7.63 -4.83
N GLY A 192 0.01 7.82 -4.91
CA GLY A 192 0.83 7.25 -5.97
C GLY A 192 0.64 7.96 -7.32
N ASP A 193 1.60 7.79 -8.22
CA ASP A 193 1.46 8.21 -9.61
C ASP A 193 0.55 7.19 -10.32
N LYS A 194 -0.68 7.58 -10.63
CA LYS A 194 -1.50 6.90 -11.64
C LYS A 194 -1.30 7.56 -12.98
#